data_ef6611ca222682529befbcbe7fdbe247
#
_entry.id   ef6611ca222682529befbcbe7fdbe247
#
_cell.length_a   1.000
_cell.length_b   1.000
_cell.length_c   1.000
_cell.angle_alpha   90.00
_cell.angle_beta   90.00
_cell.angle_gamma   90.00
#
_symmetry.space_group_name_H-M   'P 1'
#
loop_
_entity.id
_entity.type
_entity.pdbx_description
1 polymer ?
#
loop_
_entity_poly.entity_id
_entity_poly.type
_entity_poly.pdbx_seq_one_letter_code
_entity_poly.pdbx_strand_id
1 'polypeptide(L)'
;MIPFICVERYIYDDTTPRILFDYHAAFQSATSYFFESGHENVLFLVEKTDSLAKQEKIAGYEKALLCANRTLSSSCIAEISLYQSYDLISLNIQKSISRYLPTAIITGGNRLTMLLLKALRELGKDCPRDISIIGFDDMLWCELTAPPLSCIHRDIRQMAELASQALFDRINHLPASPLARYADIHLVLRDSTRIIDNGPLGEQAVSPDSISLSTEEKALLKKGHYQVAVSFHYTGTAWAALHQKGIRDELEQYGIDIISTMDAHFDPALQNMQLESIKMQHPDAVIAIPSDDVETGPAFQELSRMTRLVFLSNVPQNFNRNDYVSCISVNERENGTNTGRMIGEYLKDKAHAKVGFIIHGAMFYGTTERDNYAEKILRESYPNIEITARKGFIQIENAYKVCLEMVTEHPDIQALYISWDRPALLAIKALKTLNRTDIAVFTTDLDFEIAQEMNQGFVKGLSTQRPYDQGKAVALAVAKSLVSDNVPKYIGVQPYVVHEKQLKRAWKDIFFEALPEELGG
;
A
#
# COMPACT_ATOMS: atom_id res chain seq x y z
N MET A 1 33.29 -46.09 -9.02
CA MET A 1 32.03 -45.39 -9.27
C MET A 1 32.36 -43.90 -9.37
N ILE A 2 31.84 -43.17 -10.37
CA ILE A 2 32.09 -41.73 -10.48
C ILE A 2 31.31 -41.01 -9.37
N PRO A 3 31.94 -40.21 -8.50
CA PRO A 3 31.24 -39.41 -7.51
C PRO A 3 30.32 -38.41 -8.21
N PHE A 4 29.08 -38.28 -7.73
CA PHE A 4 28.12 -37.29 -8.22
C PHE A 4 27.24 -36.79 -7.07
N ILE A 5 26.64 -35.65 -7.25
CA ILE A 5 25.62 -35.04 -6.39
C ILE A 5 24.42 -34.62 -7.24
N CYS A 6 23.29 -34.40 -6.60
CA CYS A 6 22.10 -33.88 -7.25
C CYS A 6 21.87 -32.43 -6.90
N VAL A 7 21.57 -31.62 -7.90
CA VAL A 7 21.24 -30.19 -7.74
C VAL A 7 19.84 -29.97 -8.30
N GLU A 8 18.94 -29.46 -7.46
CA GLU A 8 17.52 -29.23 -7.78
C GLU A 8 16.78 -30.48 -8.31
N ARG A 9 17.29 -31.66 -7.97
CA ARG A 9 16.67 -32.94 -8.37
C ARG A 9 16.55 -33.85 -7.17
N TYR A 10 15.41 -34.53 -7.10
CA TYR A 10 15.18 -35.57 -6.14
C TYR A 10 15.48 -36.92 -6.77
N ILE A 11 16.41 -37.63 -6.18
CA ILE A 11 16.62 -39.06 -6.45
C ILE A 11 16.15 -39.79 -5.21
N TYR A 12 15.33 -40.81 -5.41
CA TYR A 12 14.80 -41.68 -4.35
C TYR A 12 15.87 -42.69 -3.90
N ASP A 13 17.02 -42.17 -3.44
CA ASP A 13 18.02 -42.97 -2.76
C ASP A 13 18.47 -42.23 -1.48
N ASP A 14 18.82 -42.99 -0.47
CA ASP A 14 19.22 -42.50 0.85
C ASP A 14 20.75 -42.28 0.94
N THR A 15 21.47 -42.32 -0.17
CA THR A 15 22.93 -42.25 -0.21
C THR A 15 23.49 -41.09 -1.02
N THR A 16 22.71 -40.48 -1.91
CA THR A 16 23.16 -39.40 -2.79
C THR A 16 22.92 -38.04 -2.19
N PRO A 17 23.99 -37.24 -1.97
CA PRO A 17 23.86 -35.86 -1.53
C PRO A 17 23.08 -35.01 -2.54
N ARG A 18 22.22 -34.15 -2.02
CA ARG A 18 21.41 -33.27 -2.83
C ARG A 18 21.39 -31.86 -2.27
N ILE A 19 21.44 -30.88 -3.17
CA ILE A 19 21.32 -29.47 -2.85
C ILE A 19 20.01 -28.99 -3.45
N LEU A 20 19.17 -28.38 -2.62
CA LEU A 20 17.78 -28.05 -2.93
C LEU A 20 17.48 -26.60 -2.54
N PHE A 21 16.34 -26.08 -3.00
CA PHE A 21 15.66 -24.92 -2.43
C PHE A 21 14.39 -25.37 -1.70
N ASP A 22 14.05 -24.70 -0.61
CA ASP A 22 12.77 -24.91 0.06
C ASP A 22 11.64 -24.16 -0.64
N TYR A 23 11.18 -24.73 -1.75
CA TYR A 23 10.08 -24.14 -2.52
C TYR A 23 8.77 -24.06 -1.72
N HIS A 24 8.54 -25.03 -0.83
CA HIS A 24 7.34 -25.02 0.01
C HIS A 24 7.31 -23.77 0.90
N ALA A 25 8.36 -23.51 1.66
CA ALA A 25 8.44 -22.34 2.54
C ALA A 25 8.40 -21.02 1.75
N ALA A 26 9.11 -20.93 0.62
CA ALA A 26 9.14 -19.72 -0.20
C ALA A 26 7.76 -19.35 -0.78
N PHE A 27 7.03 -20.34 -1.32
CA PHE A 27 5.68 -20.08 -1.87
C PHE A 27 4.63 -19.89 -0.79
N GLN A 28 4.79 -20.54 0.37
CA GLN A 28 3.98 -20.24 1.55
C GLN A 28 4.17 -18.78 1.97
N SER A 29 5.41 -18.31 2.12
CA SER A 29 5.72 -16.93 2.50
C SER A 29 5.15 -15.90 1.50
N ALA A 30 5.39 -16.08 0.19
CA ALA A 30 4.90 -15.19 -0.85
C ALA A 30 3.37 -15.12 -0.91
N THR A 31 2.70 -16.26 -0.72
CA THR A 31 1.23 -16.32 -0.72
C THR A 31 0.65 -15.71 0.57
N SER A 32 1.25 -16.00 1.73
CA SER A 32 0.86 -15.40 3.01
C SER A 32 0.99 -13.89 2.98
N TYR A 33 2.08 -13.36 2.40
CA TYR A 33 2.25 -11.92 2.21
C TYR A 33 1.05 -11.30 1.48
N PHE A 34 0.55 -11.90 0.41
CA PHE A 34 -0.61 -11.37 -0.29
C PHE A 34 -1.89 -11.42 0.56
N PHE A 35 -2.13 -12.50 1.30
CA PHE A 35 -3.30 -12.56 2.18
C PHE A 35 -3.22 -11.56 3.34
N GLU A 36 -2.05 -11.39 3.93
CA GLU A 36 -1.78 -10.38 4.97
C GLU A 36 -1.87 -8.95 4.43
N SER A 37 -1.57 -8.77 3.13
CA SER A 37 -1.75 -7.51 2.41
C SER A 37 -3.20 -7.26 1.95
N GLY A 38 -4.16 -8.09 2.37
CA GLY A 38 -5.58 -7.92 2.10
C GLY A 38 -6.08 -8.48 0.76
N HIS A 39 -5.24 -9.15 -0.02
CA HIS A 39 -5.68 -9.79 -1.25
C HIS A 39 -6.55 -11.02 -0.96
N GLU A 40 -7.70 -11.13 -1.60
CA GLU A 40 -8.59 -12.30 -1.45
C GLU A 40 -8.39 -13.32 -2.55
N ASN A 41 -8.25 -12.86 -3.80
CA ASN A 41 -8.09 -13.69 -4.97
C ASN A 41 -6.65 -13.65 -5.44
N VAL A 42 -5.85 -14.61 -5.00
CA VAL A 42 -4.44 -14.77 -5.38
C VAL A 42 -4.34 -15.89 -6.42
N LEU A 43 -3.99 -15.55 -7.67
CA LEU A 43 -3.78 -16.54 -8.73
C LEU A 43 -2.34 -17.04 -8.71
N PHE A 44 -2.16 -18.34 -8.67
CA PHE A 44 -0.85 -18.96 -8.87
C PHE A 44 -0.72 -19.50 -10.31
N LEU A 45 0.15 -18.90 -11.09
CA LEU A 45 0.53 -19.37 -12.42
C LEU A 45 1.73 -20.32 -12.31
N VAL A 46 1.55 -21.58 -12.67
CA VAL A 46 2.61 -22.59 -12.59
C VAL A 46 2.80 -23.31 -13.92
N GLU A 47 4.02 -23.77 -14.20
CA GLU A 47 4.30 -24.55 -15.41
C GLU A 47 3.61 -25.91 -15.35
N LYS A 48 3.04 -26.33 -16.48
CA LYS A 48 2.46 -27.67 -16.63
C LYS A 48 3.57 -28.70 -16.80
N THR A 49 4.08 -29.25 -15.70
CA THR A 49 5.12 -30.27 -15.62
C THR A 49 4.79 -31.26 -14.50
N ASP A 50 5.40 -32.44 -14.52
CA ASP A 50 5.28 -33.44 -13.43
C ASP A 50 6.51 -33.42 -12.53
N SER A 51 6.99 -32.22 -12.17
CA SER A 51 8.16 -32.07 -11.30
C SER A 51 7.78 -31.98 -9.83
N LEU A 52 8.63 -32.55 -8.95
CA LEU A 52 8.46 -32.42 -7.50
C LEU A 52 8.53 -30.96 -7.05
N ALA A 53 9.41 -30.14 -7.69
CA ALA A 53 9.48 -28.72 -7.43
C ALA A 53 8.14 -28.00 -7.67
N LYS A 54 7.37 -28.37 -8.70
CA LYS A 54 6.01 -27.86 -8.91
C LYS A 54 5.08 -28.27 -7.75
N GLN A 55 5.15 -29.55 -7.34
CA GLN A 55 4.29 -30.05 -6.24
C GLN A 55 4.58 -29.29 -4.93
N GLU A 56 5.86 -29.03 -4.60
CA GLU A 56 6.24 -28.27 -3.42
C GLU A 56 5.78 -26.81 -3.50
N LYS A 57 5.88 -26.16 -4.67
CA LYS A 57 5.36 -24.79 -4.89
C LYS A 57 3.85 -24.73 -4.66
N ILE A 58 3.10 -25.71 -5.19
CA ILE A 58 1.65 -25.82 -4.99
C ILE A 58 1.34 -26.06 -3.50
N ALA A 59 2.04 -27.01 -2.87
CA ALA A 59 1.84 -27.30 -1.45
C ALA A 59 2.09 -26.09 -0.54
N GLY A 60 3.11 -25.27 -0.84
CA GLY A 60 3.37 -24.01 -0.15
C GLY A 60 2.24 -22.99 -0.32
N TYR A 61 1.75 -22.83 -1.54
CA TYR A 61 0.58 -21.97 -1.82
C TYR A 61 -0.68 -22.45 -1.06
N GLU A 62 -0.97 -23.75 -1.10
CA GLU A 62 -2.13 -24.35 -0.41
C GLU A 62 -1.99 -24.25 1.12
N LYS A 63 -0.77 -24.40 1.65
CA LYS A 63 -0.50 -24.21 3.08
C LYS A 63 -0.83 -22.79 3.53
N ALA A 64 -0.47 -21.78 2.74
CA ALA A 64 -0.81 -20.39 3.04
C ALA A 64 -2.32 -20.14 3.03
N LEU A 65 -3.08 -20.76 2.10
CA LEU A 65 -4.55 -20.72 2.12
C LEU A 65 -5.11 -21.22 3.44
N LEU A 66 -4.64 -22.38 3.90
CA LEU A 66 -5.10 -22.97 5.15
C LEU A 66 -4.73 -22.11 6.37
N CYS A 67 -3.51 -21.52 6.39
CA CYS A 67 -3.09 -20.61 7.45
C CYS A 67 -3.94 -19.34 7.50
N ALA A 68 -4.45 -18.89 6.37
CA ALA A 68 -5.37 -17.75 6.25
C ALA A 68 -6.86 -18.13 6.51
N ASN A 69 -7.12 -19.32 7.09
CA ASN A 69 -8.46 -19.86 7.33
C ASN A 69 -9.32 -19.97 6.05
N ARG A 70 -8.69 -20.22 4.90
CA ARG A 70 -9.36 -20.43 3.61
C ARG A 70 -9.41 -21.91 3.27
N THR A 71 -10.37 -22.30 2.45
CA THR A 71 -10.51 -23.69 2.02
C THR A 71 -9.70 -23.96 0.74
N LEU A 72 -9.26 -25.19 0.50
CA LEU A 72 -8.61 -25.59 -0.75
C LEU A 72 -9.52 -25.44 -1.97
N SER A 73 -10.83 -25.43 -1.79
CA SER A 73 -11.80 -25.12 -2.86
C SER A 73 -11.71 -23.68 -3.36
N SER A 74 -11.11 -22.77 -2.60
CA SER A 74 -10.82 -21.39 -3.02
C SER A 74 -9.45 -21.24 -3.72
N SER A 75 -8.75 -22.36 -3.98
CA SER A 75 -7.46 -22.36 -4.69
C SER A 75 -7.60 -21.88 -6.12
N CYS A 76 -6.81 -20.88 -6.48
CA CYS A 76 -6.75 -20.30 -7.83
C CYS A 76 -5.41 -20.67 -8.46
N ILE A 77 -5.30 -21.89 -9.01
CA ILE A 77 -4.09 -22.36 -9.68
C ILE A 77 -4.36 -22.54 -11.17
N ALA A 78 -3.49 -21.99 -12.01
CA ALA A 78 -3.53 -22.19 -13.45
C ALA A 78 -2.22 -22.80 -13.95
N GLU A 79 -2.31 -24.01 -14.49
CA GLU A 79 -1.19 -24.70 -15.13
C GLU A 79 -1.03 -24.25 -16.57
N ILE A 80 0.12 -23.68 -16.91
CA ILE A 80 0.44 -23.12 -18.22
C ILE A 80 1.48 -23.99 -18.92
N SER A 81 1.15 -24.50 -20.11
CA SER A 81 2.11 -25.20 -20.95
C SER A 81 3.02 -24.21 -21.68
N LEU A 82 4.34 -24.31 -21.46
CA LEU A 82 5.32 -23.45 -22.12
C LEU A 82 5.82 -24.00 -23.47
N TYR A 83 5.30 -25.12 -23.91
CA TYR A 83 5.61 -25.77 -25.23
C TYR A 83 4.71 -25.27 -26.38
N GLN A 84 4.15 -24.08 -26.23
CA GLN A 84 3.25 -23.44 -27.20
C GLN A 84 3.86 -22.13 -27.71
N SER A 85 3.23 -21.52 -28.73
CA SER A 85 3.61 -20.18 -29.17
C SER A 85 3.38 -19.14 -28.07
N TYR A 86 4.16 -18.07 -28.08
CA TYR A 86 4.05 -16.99 -27.07
C TYR A 86 2.64 -16.39 -27.03
N ASP A 87 1.98 -16.23 -28.18
CA ASP A 87 0.64 -15.65 -28.25
C ASP A 87 -0.41 -16.58 -27.64
N LEU A 88 -0.27 -17.88 -27.83
CA LEU A 88 -1.19 -18.87 -27.24
C LEU A 88 -0.98 -18.95 -25.71
N ILE A 89 0.26 -18.84 -25.25
CA ILE A 89 0.55 -18.79 -23.82
C ILE A 89 -0.03 -17.51 -23.20
N SER A 90 0.17 -16.35 -23.84
CA SER A 90 -0.41 -15.07 -23.39
C SER A 90 -1.94 -15.17 -23.32
N LEU A 91 -2.58 -15.73 -24.34
CA LEU A 91 -4.03 -15.94 -24.35
C LEU A 91 -4.52 -16.85 -23.20
N ASN A 92 -3.78 -17.91 -22.88
CA ASN A 92 -4.13 -18.80 -21.78
C ASN A 92 -3.98 -18.12 -20.41
N ILE A 93 -2.97 -17.25 -20.24
CA ILE A 93 -2.82 -16.42 -19.05
C ILE A 93 -4.00 -15.43 -18.94
N GLN A 94 -4.36 -14.75 -20.04
CA GLN A 94 -5.50 -13.82 -20.07
C GLN A 94 -6.82 -14.52 -19.71
N LYS A 95 -7.06 -15.72 -20.23
CA LYS A 95 -8.22 -16.54 -19.86
C LYS A 95 -8.24 -16.89 -18.37
N SER A 96 -7.07 -17.19 -17.79
CA SER A 96 -6.97 -17.48 -16.36
C SER A 96 -7.26 -16.24 -15.52
N ILE A 97 -6.76 -15.08 -15.92
CA ILE A 97 -7.08 -13.80 -15.27
C ILE A 97 -8.58 -13.51 -15.33
N SER A 98 -9.20 -13.67 -16.49
CA SER A 98 -10.65 -13.46 -16.67
C SER A 98 -11.51 -14.47 -15.89
N ARG A 99 -11.02 -15.70 -15.72
CA ARG A 99 -11.73 -16.75 -14.97
C ARG A 99 -11.68 -16.54 -13.46
N TYR A 100 -10.49 -16.23 -12.92
CA TYR A 100 -10.26 -16.17 -11.48
C TYR A 100 -10.40 -14.76 -10.91
N LEU A 101 -10.43 -13.72 -11.75
CA LEU A 101 -10.51 -12.31 -11.35
C LEU A 101 -9.54 -11.96 -10.22
N PRO A 102 -8.23 -12.27 -10.35
CA PRO A 102 -7.28 -12.11 -9.28
C PRO A 102 -6.99 -10.63 -9.02
N THR A 103 -6.75 -10.29 -7.75
CA THR A 103 -6.16 -9.02 -7.34
C THR A 103 -4.63 -9.12 -7.18
N ALA A 104 -4.11 -10.37 -7.11
CA ALA A 104 -2.69 -10.66 -7.05
C ALA A 104 -2.34 -11.94 -7.82
N ILE A 105 -1.13 -11.98 -8.38
CA ILE A 105 -0.62 -13.15 -9.13
C ILE A 105 0.79 -13.49 -8.65
N ILE A 106 1.01 -14.77 -8.34
CA ILE A 106 2.34 -15.35 -8.12
C ILE A 106 2.70 -16.21 -9.33
N THR A 107 3.93 -16.13 -9.79
CA THR A 107 4.42 -16.99 -10.87
C THR A 107 5.41 -18.04 -10.38
N GLY A 108 5.31 -19.24 -10.90
CA GLY A 108 6.17 -20.36 -10.55
C GLY A 108 7.47 -20.46 -11.36
N GLY A 109 7.74 -19.50 -12.26
CA GLY A 109 8.95 -19.50 -13.10
C GLY A 109 9.20 -18.17 -13.79
N ASN A 110 10.47 -17.86 -14.04
CA ASN A 110 10.91 -16.60 -14.68
C ASN A 110 10.22 -16.35 -16.04
N ARG A 111 10.15 -17.37 -16.88
CA ARG A 111 9.51 -17.25 -18.19
C ARG A 111 8.01 -16.94 -18.07
N LEU A 112 7.33 -17.52 -17.06
CA LEU A 112 5.93 -17.17 -16.77
C LEU A 112 5.79 -15.73 -16.30
N THR A 113 6.73 -15.22 -15.52
CA THR A 113 6.75 -13.80 -15.09
C THR A 113 6.76 -12.87 -16.30
N MET A 114 7.69 -13.08 -17.26
CA MET A 114 7.77 -12.25 -18.47
C MET A 114 6.50 -12.34 -19.33
N LEU A 115 5.92 -13.54 -19.46
CA LEU A 115 4.70 -13.75 -20.26
C LEU A 115 3.47 -13.17 -19.57
N LEU A 116 3.42 -13.17 -18.24
CA LEU A 116 2.39 -12.47 -17.47
C LEU A 116 2.44 -10.96 -17.73
N LEU A 117 3.62 -10.34 -17.67
CA LEU A 117 3.76 -8.90 -17.95
C LEU A 117 3.30 -8.55 -19.38
N LYS A 118 3.61 -9.41 -20.38
CA LYS A 118 3.10 -9.28 -21.74
C LYS A 118 1.56 -9.34 -21.76
N ALA A 119 0.98 -10.37 -21.12
CA ALA A 119 -0.46 -10.58 -21.10
C ALA A 119 -1.21 -9.40 -20.42
N LEU A 120 -0.67 -8.84 -19.33
CA LEU A 120 -1.25 -7.68 -18.66
C LEU A 120 -1.22 -6.42 -19.54
N ARG A 121 -0.12 -6.19 -20.25
CA ARG A 121 -0.01 -5.09 -21.22
C ARG A 121 -1.04 -5.21 -22.33
N GLU A 122 -1.25 -6.41 -22.86
CA GLU A 122 -2.26 -6.69 -23.89
C GLU A 122 -3.70 -6.51 -23.37
N LEU A 123 -3.95 -6.77 -22.08
CA LEU A 123 -5.23 -6.52 -21.41
C LEU A 123 -5.43 -5.06 -20.98
N GLY A 124 -4.42 -4.18 -21.12
CA GLY A 124 -4.44 -2.81 -20.62
C GLY A 124 -4.54 -2.73 -19.09
N LYS A 125 -4.00 -3.73 -18.37
CA LYS A 125 -4.00 -3.77 -16.91
C LYS A 125 -2.65 -3.35 -16.35
N ASP A 126 -2.69 -2.49 -15.34
CA ASP A 126 -1.50 -1.96 -14.66
C ASP A 126 -1.13 -2.78 -13.42
N CYS A 127 0.19 -2.88 -13.20
CA CYS A 127 0.78 -3.44 -11.99
C CYS A 127 1.39 -2.27 -11.17
N PRO A 128 1.17 -2.20 -9.86
CA PRO A 128 0.33 -3.06 -9.02
C PRO A 128 -1.14 -2.60 -8.94
N ARG A 129 -1.50 -1.49 -9.63
CA ARG A 129 -2.80 -0.82 -9.50
C ARG A 129 -3.98 -1.78 -9.68
N ASP A 130 -3.98 -2.53 -10.78
CA ASP A 130 -5.05 -3.50 -11.06
C ASP A 130 -4.72 -4.87 -10.49
N ILE A 131 -3.47 -5.31 -10.63
CA ILE A 131 -3.02 -6.64 -10.21
C ILE A 131 -1.61 -6.54 -9.62
N SER A 132 -1.45 -6.94 -8.36
CA SER A 132 -0.16 -7.12 -7.72
C SER A 132 0.57 -8.36 -8.25
N ILE A 133 1.90 -8.29 -8.35
CA ILE A 133 2.70 -9.40 -8.92
C ILE A 133 3.87 -9.74 -7.99
N ILE A 134 4.03 -11.04 -7.71
CA ILE A 134 5.30 -11.61 -7.24
C ILE A 134 5.81 -12.53 -8.33
N GLY A 135 6.97 -12.16 -8.89
CA GLY A 135 7.69 -12.94 -9.88
C GLY A 135 8.52 -14.07 -9.27
N PHE A 136 9.21 -14.81 -10.14
CA PHE A 136 10.11 -15.87 -9.74
C PHE A 136 11.47 -15.69 -10.41
N ASP A 137 12.56 -15.93 -9.68
CA ASP A 137 13.95 -15.60 -10.00
C ASP A 137 14.17 -14.08 -10.08
N ASP A 138 14.91 -13.55 -9.13
CA ASP A 138 15.22 -12.12 -9.06
C ASP A 138 16.36 -11.75 -10.01
N MET A 139 16.01 -11.65 -11.28
CA MET A 139 16.94 -11.29 -12.35
C MET A 139 17.08 -9.77 -12.44
N LEU A 140 18.23 -9.27 -12.90
CA LEU A 140 18.51 -7.83 -13.04
C LEU A 140 17.38 -7.05 -13.73
N TRP A 141 16.68 -7.64 -14.71
CA TRP A 141 15.58 -6.98 -15.39
C TRP A 141 14.36 -6.72 -14.48
N CYS A 142 14.21 -7.45 -13.36
CA CYS A 142 13.14 -7.22 -12.40
C CYS A 142 13.24 -5.83 -11.75
N GLU A 143 14.47 -5.32 -11.56
CA GLU A 143 14.70 -3.96 -11.05
C GLU A 143 14.49 -2.88 -12.11
N LEU A 144 14.57 -3.26 -13.40
CA LEU A 144 14.45 -2.33 -14.53
C LEU A 144 13.02 -2.19 -15.05
N THR A 145 12.08 -2.97 -14.54
CA THR A 145 10.66 -2.81 -14.87
C THR A 145 10.08 -1.56 -14.23
N ALA A 146 8.96 -1.09 -14.73
CA ALA A 146 8.19 0.00 -14.16
C ALA A 146 6.75 -0.48 -13.85
N PRO A 147 6.45 -0.74 -12.57
CA PRO A 147 7.32 -0.66 -11.37
C PRO A 147 8.33 -1.82 -11.27
N PRO A 148 9.39 -1.67 -10.43
CA PRO A 148 10.29 -2.76 -10.09
C PRO A 148 9.54 -3.95 -9.48
N LEU A 149 9.89 -5.18 -9.91
CA LEU A 149 9.17 -6.39 -9.54
C LEU A 149 9.62 -7.00 -8.21
N SER A 150 8.67 -7.28 -7.35
CA SER A 150 8.82 -8.20 -6.21
C SER A 150 8.99 -9.62 -6.75
N CYS A 151 9.94 -10.37 -6.20
CA CYS A 151 10.30 -11.69 -6.70
C CYS A 151 10.66 -12.66 -5.58
N ILE A 152 10.45 -13.95 -5.81
CA ILE A 152 11.09 -15.00 -5.02
C ILE A 152 12.52 -15.14 -5.55
N HIS A 153 13.49 -14.72 -4.74
CA HIS A 153 14.93 -14.82 -5.03
C HIS A 153 15.47 -16.19 -4.64
N ARG A 154 16.32 -16.78 -5.51
CA ARG A 154 17.09 -17.99 -5.24
C ARG A 154 18.57 -17.67 -5.25
N ASP A 155 19.27 -17.97 -4.16
CA ASP A 155 20.73 -17.79 -4.13
C ASP A 155 21.44 -18.93 -4.88
N ILE A 156 21.57 -18.73 -6.20
CA ILE A 156 22.25 -19.69 -7.09
C ILE A 156 23.74 -19.80 -6.77
N ARG A 157 24.36 -18.71 -6.26
CA ARG A 157 25.77 -18.72 -5.89
C ARG A 157 25.98 -19.62 -4.68
N GLN A 158 25.19 -19.46 -3.63
CA GLN A 158 25.25 -20.31 -2.45
C GLN A 158 24.95 -21.79 -2.84
N MET A 159 24.00 -22.02 -3.73
CA MET A 159 23.73 -23.37 -4.25
C MET A 159 24.98 -23.98 -4.90
N ALA A 160 25.70 -23.22 -5.74
CA ALA A 160 26.92 -23.68 -6.38
C ALA A 160 28.05 -23.95 -5.36
N GLU A 161 28.19 -23.12 -4.34
CA GLU A 161 29.15 -23.31 -3.25
C GLU A 161 28.85 -24.59 -2.47
N LEU A 162 27.60 -24.80 -2.05
CA LEU A 162 27.17 -26.01 -1.35
C LEU A 162 27.36 -27.26 -2.22
N ALA A 163 27.06 -27.16 -3.51
CA ALA A 163 27.23 -28.25 -4.45
C ALA A 163 28.70 -28.63 -4.63
N SER A 164 29.57 -27.63 -4.80
CA SER A 164 31.03 -27.84 -4.92
C SER A 164 31.61 -28.49 -3.68
N GLN A 165 31.23 -28.02 -2.51
CA GLN A 165 31.66 -28.60 -1.23
C GLN A 165 31.21 -30.05 -1.08
N ALA A 166 29.92 -30.32 -1.37
CA ALA A 166 29.36 -31.68 -1.27
C ALA A 166 30.05 -32.66 -2.24
N LEU A 167 30.40 -32.20 -3.44
CA LEU A 167 31.14 -33.01 -4.41
C LEU A 167 32.58 -33.27 -3.94
N PHE A 168 33.27 -32.24 -3.43
CA PHE A 168 34.61 -32.37 -2.86
C PHE A 168 34.64 -33.35 -1.70
N ASP A 169 33.68 -33.26 -0.75
CA ASP A 169 33.55 -34.17 0.38
C ASP A 169 33.41 -35.62 -0.12
N ARG A 170 32.59 -35.83 -1.17
CA ARG A 170 32.31 -37.15 -1.74
C ARG A 170 33.53 -37.74 -2.47
N ILE A 171 34.31 -36.90 -3.17
CA ILE A 171 35.57 -37.31 -3.82
C ILE A 171 36.59 -37.77 -2.77
N ASN A 172 36.64 -37.11 -1.64
CA ASN A 172 37.57 -37.42 -0.53
C ASN A 172 37.02 -38.48 0.45
N HIS A 173 35.89 -39.11 0.13
CA HIS A 173 35.24 -40.13 0.97
C HIS A 173 34.85 -39.63 2.37
N LEU A 174 34.62 -38.33 2.52
CA LEU A 174 34.11 -37.75 3.76
C LEU A 174 32.62 -38.08 3.93
N PRO A 175 32.14 -38.27 5.15
CA PRO A 175 30.74 -38.58 5.39
C PRO A 175 29.85 -37.40 4.97
N ALA A 176 28.88 -37.64 4.10
CA ALA A 176 27.88 -36.66 3.74
C ALA A 176 26.83 -36.53 4.86
N SER A 177 26.85 -35.43 5.59
CA SER A 177 25.84 -35.15 6.61
C SER A 177 25.58 -33.63 6.68
N PRO A 178 24.35 -33.21 6.53
CA PRO A 178 23.16 -33.95 6.07
C PRO A 178 23.18 -34.28 4.58
N LEU A 179 22.44 -35.30 4.16
CA LEU A 179 22.32 -35.68 2.73
C LEU A 179 21.56 -34.64 1.90
N ALA A 180 20.59 -33.96 2.46
CA ALA A 180 19.92 -32.83 1.85
C ALA A 180 20.42 -31.53 2.50
N ARG A 181 20.91 -30.60 1.68
CA ARG A 181 21.27 -29.22 2.08
C ARG A 181 20.40 -28.25 1.30
N TYR A 182 20.01 -27.16 1.92
CA TYR A 182 19.17 -26.15 1.30
C TYR A 182 19.96 -24.86 1.11
N ALA A 183 19.92 -24.36 -0.11
CA ALA A 183 20.39 -23.02 -0.42
C ALA A 183 19.28 -22.00 -0.10
N ASP A 184 19.67 -20.76 0.13
CA ASP A 184 18.75 -19.70 0.49
C ASP A 184 17.78 -19.38 -0.64
N ILE A 185 16.51 -19.23 -0.24
CA ILE A 185 15.39 -18.79 -1.08
C ILE A 185 14.48 -17.91 -0.24
N HIS A 186 14.25 -16.68 -0.68
CA HIS A 186 13.44 -15.72 0.08
C HIS A 186 12.67 -14.76 -0.81
N LEU A 187 11.71 -14.05 -0.24
CA LEU A 187 10.89 -13.04 -0.92
C LEU A 187 11.60 -11.69 -0.87
N VAL A 188 11.82 -11.09 -2.04
CA VAL A 188 12.29 -9.71 -2.21
C VAL A 188 11.11 -8.85 -2.61
N LEU A 189 10.72 -7.91 -1.76
CA LEU A 189 9.60 -6.99 -2.00
C LEU A 189 10.09 -5.71 -2.67
N ARG A 190 9.37 -5.30 -3.74
CA ARG A 190 9.52 -4.04 -4.49
C ARG A 190 8.15 -3.44 -4.77
N ASP A 191 8.05 -2.57 -5.76
CA ASP A 191 6.86 -1.75 -6.02
C ASP A 191 5.77 -2.44 -6.86
N SER A 192 5.93 -3.72 -7.21
CA SER A 192 4.93 -4.49 -7.96
C SER A 192 3.83 -5.12 -7.11
N THR A 193 3.86 -4.90 -5.80
CA THR A 193 2.83 -5.35 -4.86
C THR A 193 2.23 -4.16 -4.15
N ARG A 194 0.92 -4.19 -3.91
CA ARG A 194 0.21 -3.21 -3.09
C ARG A 194 -0.41 -3.88 -1.88
N ILE A 195 -0.67 -3.09 -0.85
CA ILE A 195 -1.48 -3.49 0.28
C ILE A 195 -2.91 -3.02 0.01
N ILE A 196 -3.88 -3.92 0.11
CA ILE A 196 -5.29 -3.57 0.06
C ILE A 196 -5.72 -3.20 1.47
N ASP A 197 -6.14 -1.95 1.64
CA ASP A 197 -6.62 -1.45 2.91
C ASP A 197 -8.01 -2.01 3.25
N ASN A 198 -8.40 -1.90 4.52
CA ASN A 198 -9.76 -2.13 4.95
C ASN A 198 -10.32 -0.80 5.47
N GLY A 199 -11.58 -0.57 5.22
CA GLY A 199 -12.31 0.54 5.81
C GLY A 199 -12.52 0.36 7.32
N PRO A 200 -12.98 1.40 8.00
CA PRO A 200 -13.13 1.40 9.46
C PRO A 200 -14.13 0.36 9.98
N LEU A 201 -15.02 -0.16 9.15
CA LEU A 201 -15.95 -1.25 9.47
C LEU A 201 -15.55 -2.59 8.85
N GLY A 202 -14.28 -2.73 8.43
CA GLY A 202 -13.73 -3.93 7.81
C GLY A 202 -14.15 -4.14 6.34
N GLU A 203 -14.58 -3.09 5.64
CA GLU A 203 -14.83 -3.14 4.20
C GLU A 203 -13.52 -3.25 3.44
N GLN A 204 -13.47 -4.13 2.46
CA GLN A 204 -12.30 -4.22 1.60
C GLN A 204 -12.21 -2.98 0.71
N ALA A 205 -11.04 -2.36 0.67
CA ALA A 205 -10.77 -1.22 -0.19
C ALA A 205 -10.77 -1.64 -1.67
N VAL A 206 -11.46 -0.86 -2.49
CA VAL A 206 -11.36 -0.96 -3.95
C VAL A 206 -10.65 0.27 -4.52
N SER A 207 -10.06 0.12 -5.72
CA SER A 207 -9.47 1.25 -6.45
C SER A 207 -10.56 2.24 -6.89
N PRO A 208 -10.27 3.56 -6.94
CA PRO A 208 -11.16 4.55 -7.57
C PRO A 208 -11.60 4.17 -8.98
N ASP A 209 -10.74 3.52 -9.76
CA ASP A 209 -11.02 3.07 -11.13
C ASP A 209 -12.10 1.96 -11.22
N SER A 210 -12.48 1.38 -10.09
CA SER A 210 -13.59 0.41 -10.02
C SER A 210 -14.96 1.06 -10.19
N ILE A 211 -15.04 2.39 -10.02
CA ILE A 211 -16.27 3.15 -10.23
C ILE A 211 -16.26 3.74 -11.63
N SER A 212 -17.29 3.44 -12.40
CA SER A 212 -17.50 4.03 -13.71
C SER A 212 -18.96 4.42 -13.90
N LEU A 213 -19.19 5.48 -14.66
CA LEU A 213 -20.51 5.92 -15.08
C LEU A 213 -20.73 5.58 -16.55
N SER A 214 -21.80 4.87 -16.86
CA SER A 214 -22.20 4.62 -18.25
C SER A 214 -22.62 5.92 -18.95
N THR A 215 -22.76 5.87 -20.27
CA THR A 215 -23.26 7.02 -21.05
C THR A 215 -24.66 7.41 -20.62
N GLU A 216 -25.51 6.44 -20.33
CA GLU A 216 -26.88 6.62 -19.84
C GLU A 216 -26.92 7.27 -18.47
N GLU A 217 -26.08 6.78 -17.53
CA GLU A 217 -25.95 7.35 -16.19
C GLU A 217 -25.48 8.81 -16.22
N LYS A 218 -24.48 9.13 -17.06
CA LYS A 218 -24.03 10.51 -17.25
C LYS A 218 -25.14 11.42 -17.82
N ALA A 219 -25.95 10.90 -18.73
CA ALA A 219 -27.09 11.65 -19.28
C ALA A 219 -28.20 11.87 -18.23
N LEU A 220 -28.44 10.89 -17.34
CA LEU A 220 -29.40 11.03 -16.23
C LEU A 220 -28.92 12.09 -15.24
N LEU A 221 -27.64 12.06 -14.85
CA LEU A 221 -27.06 13.06 -13.93
C LEU A 221 -27.27 14.49 -14.46
N LYS A 222 -26.93 14.75 -15.72
CA LYS A 222 -27.09 16.08 -16.35
C LYS A 222 -28.53 16.57 -16.40
N LYS A 223 -29.51 15.67 -16.38
CA LYS A 223 -30.94 16.03 -16.37
C LYS A 223 -31.50 16.23 -14.96
N GLY A 224 -30.85 15.66 -13.94
CA GLY A 224 -31.37 15.56 -12.59
C GLY A 224 -31.26 16.85 -11.78
N HIS A 225 -30.39 17.81 -12.17
CA HIS A 225 -30.12 19.06 -11.43
C HIS A 225 -29.85 18.80 -9.94
N TYR A 226 -28.99 17.83 -9.66
CA TYR A 226 -28.67 17.41 -8.29
C TYR A 226 -27.84 18.46 -7.55
N GLN A 227 -28.06 18.53 -6.24
CA GLN A 227 -27.42 19.47 -5.33
C GLN A 227 -26.64 18.76 -4.24
N VAL A 228 -25.40 19.16 -4.03
CA VAL A 228 -24.48 18.55 -3.04
C VAL A 228 -23.99 19.62 -2.07
N ALA A 229 -24.00 19.31 -0.78
CA ALA A 229 -23.33 20.10 0.25
C ALA A 229 -22.02 19.44 0.66
N VAL A 230 -21.06 20.26 1.11
CA VAL A 230 -19.74 19.79 1.57
C VAL A 230 -19.49 20.31 2.98
N SER A 231 -19.12 19.41 3.90
CA SER A 231 -18.79 19.72 5.30
C SER A 231 -17.38 19.27 5.61
N PHE A 232 -16.43 20.19 5.67
CA PHE A 232 -15.04 19.92 6.03
C PHE A 232 -14.78 20.18 7.52
N HIS A 233 -13.91 19.36 8.11
CA HIS A 233 -13.39 19.60 9.46
C HIS A 233 -12.50 20.86 9.51
N TYR A 234 -11.76 21.15 8.40
CA TYR A 234 -10.93 22.33 8.23
C TYR A 234 -10.57 22.55 6.76
N THR A 235 -10.58 23.82 6.30
CA THR A 235 -10.30 24.17 4.89
C THR A 235 -9.00 24.94 4.65
N GLY A 236 -8.31 25.37 5.72
CA GLY A 236 -7.16 26.27 5.64
C GLY A 236 -5.83 25.63 5.23
N THR A 237 -5.83 24.50 4.54
CA THR A 237 -4.62 23.78 4.09
C THR A 237 -4.62 23.54 2.58
N ALA A 238 -3.42 23.40 1.98
CA ALA A 238 -3.28 22.96 0.58
C ALA A 238 -3.96 21.60 0.34
N TRP A 239 -3.89 20.70 1.31
CA TRP A 239 -4.58 19.40 1.31
C TRP A 239 -6.10 19.56 1.11
N ALA A 240 -6.74 20.41 1.89
CA ALA A 240 -8.18 20.67 1.76
C ALA A 240 -8.53 21.39 0.46
N ALA A 241 -7.71 22.35 0.01
CA ALA A 241 -7.92 23.05 -1.25
C ALA A 241 -7.88 22.10 -2.46
N LEU A 242 -6.95 21.14 -2.47
CA LEU A 242 -6.86 20.12 -3.52
C LEU A 242 -8.07 19.17 -3.51
N HIS A 243 -8.57 18.76 -2.33
CA HIS A 243 -9.81 17.99 -2.24
C HIS A 243 -10.99 18.76 -2.84
N GLN A 244 -11.17 20.01 -2.42
CA GLN A 244 -12.25 20.86 -2.94
C GLN A 244 -12.16 21.03 -4.47
N LYS A 245 -10.93 21.20 -4.98
CA LYS A 245 -10.69 21.28 -6.42
C LYS A 245 -11.10 19.99 -7.12
N GLY A 246 -10.66 18.83 -6.62
CA GLY A 246 -11.01 17.53 -7.19
C GLY A 246 -12.51 17.25 -7.16
N ILE A 247 -13.19 17.60 -6.04
CA ILE A 247 -14.64 17.48 -5.91
C ILE A 247 -15.36 18.34 -6.96
N ARG A 248 -14.96 19.60 -7.09
CA ARG A 248 -15.59 20.54 -8.03
C ARG A 248 -15.37 20.08 -9.47
N ASP A 249 -14.12 19.82 -9.86
CA ASP A 249 -13.76 19.46 -11.23
C ASP A 249 -14.50 18.19 -11.69
N GLU A 250 -14.79 17.25 -10.77
CA GLU A 250 -15.52 16.03 -11.09
C GLU A 250 -17.03 16.25 -11.15
N LEU A 251 -17.65 16.93 -10.17
CA LEU A 251 -19.11 17.15 -10.13
C LEU A 251 -19.58 18.03 -11.28
N GLU A 252 -18.81 19.06 -11.68
CA GLU A 252 -19.11 19.96 -12.82
C GLU A 252 -19.29 19.18 -14.13
N GLN A 253 -18.56 18.09 -14.36
CA GLN A 253 -18.68 17.28 -15.56
C GLN A 253 -20.07 16.66 -15.72
N TYR A 254 -20.78 16.45 -14.60
CA TYR A 254 -22.09 15.83 -14.57
C TYR A 254 -23.24 16.82 -14.36
N GLY A 255 -22.95 18.12 -14.23
CA GLY A 255 -23.94 19.16 -13.97
C GLY A 255 -24.53 19.07 -12.56
N ILE A 256 -23.73 18.65 -11.57
CA ILE A 256 -24.09 18.58 -10.16
C ILE A 256 -23.58 19.84 -9.47
N ASP A 257 -24.49 20.56 -8.79
CA ASP A 257 -24.17 21.84 -8.16
C ASP A 257 -23.73 21.66 -6.71
N ILE A 258 -22.63 22.32 -6.31
CA ILE A 258 -22.21 22.45 -4.92
C ILE A 258 -22.94 23.67 -4.33
N ILE A 259 -23.96 23.45 -3.51
CA ILE A 259 -24.79 24.52 -2.95
C ILE A 259 -24.19 25.16 -1.69
N SER A 260 -23.36 24.46 -0.97
CA SER A 260 -22.66 24.99 0.20
C SER A 260 -21.38 24.21 0.50
N THR A 261 -20.36 24.93 1.01
CA THR A 261 -19.13 24.34 1.57
C THR A 261 -18.92 24.95 2.95
N MET A 262 -18.91 24.10 3.98
CA MET A 262 -18.78 24.49 5.39
C MET A 262 -17.39 24.11 5.92
N ASP A 263 -16.82 24.96 6.78
CA ASP A 263 -15.58 24.75 7.51
C ASP A 263 -15.87 24.71 9.01
N ALA A 264 -15.58 23.60 9.67
CA ALA A 264 -15.83 23.44 11.10
C ALA A 264 -14.68 23.95 11.97
N HIS A 265 -13.56 24.37 11.39
CA HIS A 265 -12.38 24.85 12.13
C HIS A 265 -11.93 23.88 13.25
N PHE A 266 -12.06 22.57 13.05
CA PHE A 266 -11.85 21.50 14.04
C PHE A 266 -12.74 21.63 15.29
N ASP A 267 -13.87 22.35 15.21
CA ASP A 267 -14.85 22.48 16.29
C ASP A 267 -16.08 21.59 16.02
N PRO A 268 -16.27 20.50 16.78
CA PRO A 268 -17.40 19.59 16.60
C PRO A 268 -18.76 20.28 16.87
N ALA A 269 -18.83 21.22 17.80
CA ALA A 269 -20.06 21.95 18.09
C ALA A 269 -20.44 22.85 16.91
N LEU A 270 -19.48 23.53 16.30
CA LEU A 270 -19.69 24.31 15.08
C LEU A 270 -20.14 23.41 13.94
N GLN A 271 -19.48 22.24 13.74
CA GLN A 271 -19.88 21.30 12.69
C GLN A 271 -21.33 20.81 12.88
N ASN A 272 -21.73 20.47 14.10
CA ASN A 272 -23.10 20.06 14.40
C ASN A 272 -24.12 21.15 14.03
N MET A 273 -23.84 22.43 14.33
CA MET A 273 -24.70 23.55 13.89
C MET A 273 -24.73 23.70 12.36
N GLN A 274 -23.60 23.50 11.69
CA GLN A 274 -23.52 23.55 10.24
C GLN A 274 -24.30 22.39 9.58
N LEU A 275 -24.28 21.19 10.16
CA LEU A 275 -25.05 20.04 9.68
C LEU A 275 -26.56 20.29 9.79
N GLU A 276 -27.04 20.98 10.84
CA GLU A 276 -28.42 21.44 10.90
C GLU A 276 -28.77 22.42 9.76
N SER A 277 -27.88 23.35 9.44
CA SER A 277 -28.07 24.24 8.30
C SER A 277 -28.10 23.49 6.96
N ILE A 278 -27.24 22.47 6.79
CA ILE A 278 -27.23 21.62 5.59
C ILE A 278 -28.56 20.83 5.49
N LYS A 279 -29.09 20.29 6.58
CA LYS A 279 -30.41 19.63 6.58
C LYS A 279 -31.51 20.51 6.03
N MET A 280 -31.50 21.79 6.39
CA MET A 280 -32.51 22.76 5.92
C MET A 280 -32.40 23.07 4.42
N GLN A 281 -31.26 22.83 3.80
CA GLN A 281 -31.02 23.03 2.37
C GLN A 281 -31.52 21.84 1.52
N HIS A 282 -31.80 20.68 2.14
CA HIS A 282 -32.25 19.45 1.48
C HIS A 282 -31.36 18.99 0.31
N PRO A 283 -30.03 18.89 0.47
CA PRO A 283 -29.18 18.42 -0.61
C PRO A 283 -29.44 16.95 -0.95
N ASP A 284 -29.23 16.56 -2.20
CA ASP A 284 -29.35 15.17 -2.66
C ASP A 284 -28.24 14.28 -2.09
N ALA A 285 -27.05 14.86 -1.82
CA ALA A 285 -25.95 14.19 -1.15
C ALA A 285 -25.08 15.18 -0.35
N VAL A 286 -24.36 14.64 0.63
CA VAL A 286 -23.38 15.39 1.43
C VAL A 286 -22.05 14.67 1.40
N ILE A 287 -20.99 15.42 1.07
CA ILE A 287 -19.59 14.99 1.25
C ILE A 287 -19.12 15.55 2.60
N ALA A 288 -18.61 14.69 3.48
CA ALA A 288 -18.23 15.14 4.81
C ALA A 288 -16.91 14.55 5.30
N ILE A 289 -16.18 15.35 6.08
CA ILE A 289 -15.08 14.92 6.96
C ILE A 289 -15.50 15.26 8.39
N PRO A 290 -15.72 14.28 9.27
CA PRO A 290 -16.02 14.53 10.67
C PRO A 290 -14.87 15.26 11.36
N SER A 291 -15.17 16.28 12.15
CA SER A 291 -14.17 16.98 13.00
C SER A 291 -13.87 16.20 14.27
N ASP A 292 -14.80 15.38 14.72
CA ASP A 292 -14.66 14.42 15.81
C ASP A 292 -15.59 13.23 15.55
N ASP A 293 -15.08 12.01 15.76
CA ASP A 293 -15.80 10.78 15.43
C ASP A 293 -16.94 10.45 16.39
N VAL A 294 -16.89 10.96 17.61
CA VAL A 294 -17.86 10.70 18.68
C VAL A 294 -18.88 11.83 18.76
N GLU A 295 -18.40 13.07 18.85
CA GLU A 295 -19.25 14.24 19.12
C GLU A 295 -20.12 14.62 17.91
N THR A 296 -19.66 14.37 16.68
CA THR A 296 -20.44 14.66 15.47
C THR A 296 -21.28 13.49 14.98
N GLY A 297 -21.06 12.29 15.52
CA GLY A 297 -21.74 11.07 15.11
C GLY A 297 -23.27 11.17 15.10
N PRO A 298 -23.95 11.63 16.20
CA PRO A 298 -25.39 11.76 16.23
C PRO A 298 -25.97 12.67 15.15
N ALA A 299 -25.35 13.83 14.88
CA ALA A 299 -25.81 14.76 13.85
C ALA A 299 -25.67 14.16 12.44
N PHE A 300 -24.56 13.46 12.16
CA PHE A 300 -24.40 12.73 10.91
C PHE A 300 -25.41 11.57 10.76
N GLN A 301 -25.73 10.84 11.85
CA GLN A 301 -26.77 9.80 11.81
C GLN A 301 -28.17 10.35 11.49
N GLU A 302 -28.51 11.51 12.00
CA GLU A 302 -29.75 12.18 11.61
C GLU A 302 -29.75 12.59 10.15
N LEU A 303 -28.65 13.16 9.68
CA LEU A 303 -28.49 13.59 8.29
C LEU A 303 -28.56 12.40 7.32
N SER A 304 -28.01 11.23 7.67
CA SER A 304 -28.01 10.03 6.83
C SER A 304 -29.42 9.49 6.51
N ARG A 305 -30.42 9.83 7.32
CA ARG A 305 -31.82 9.45 7.09
C ARG A 305 -32.51 10.33 6.04
N MET A 306 -31.91 11.47 5.72
CA MET A 306 -32.52 12.50 4.86
C MET A 306 -31.81 12.63 3.52
N THR A 307 -30.51 12.32 3.46
CA THR A 307 -29.68 12.49 2.28
C THR A 307 -28.59 11.43 2.21
N ARG A 308 -27.99 11.26 1.05
CA ARG A 308 -26.85 10.36 0.83
C ARG A 308 -25.59 10.94 1.47
N LEU A 309 -24.94 10.20 2.39
CA LEU A 309 -23.67 10.58 2.96
C LEU A 309 -22.53 9.85 2.29
N VAL A 310 -21.50 10.59 1.87
CA VAL A 310 -20.23 10.06 1.44
C VAL A 310 -19.13 10.69 2.30
N PHE A 311 -18.43 9.86 3.03
CA PHE A 311 -17.35 10.32 3.90
C PHE A 311 -16.01 10.37 3.17
N LEU A 312 -15.18 11.30 3.59
CA LEU A 312 -13.80 11.43 3.17
C LEU A 312 -12.91 11.24 4.40
N SER A 313 -11.92 10.39 4.27
CA SER A 313 -10.93 10.01 5.29
C SER A 313 -11.46 9.20 6.46
N ASN A 314 -12.62 9.51 7.02
CA ASN A 314 -13.08 8.91 8.26
C ASN A 314 -14.61 8.77 8.33
N VAL A 315 -15.09 7.80 9.11
CA VAL A 315 -16.51 7.55 9.39
C VAL A 315 -16.74 7.70 10.88
N PRO A 316 -17.77 8.42 11.33
CA PRO A 316 -18.05 8.55 12.77
C PRO A 316 -18.27 7.21 13.45
N GLN A 317 -17.98 7.14 14.76
CA GLN A 317 -18.26 5.96 15.56
C GLN A 317 -19.76 5.64 15.58
N ASN A 318 -20.09 4.36 15.77
CA ASN A 318 -21.46 3.84 15.82
C ASN A 318 -22.24 3.91 14.50
N PHE A 319 -21.59 4.21 13.38
CA PHE A 319 -22.18 4.00 12.06
C PHE A 319 -22.19 2.53 11.68
N ASN A 320 -23.22 2.12 10.93
CA ASN A 320 -23.27 0.82 10.27
C ASN A 320 -23.00 0.99 8.78
N ARG A 321 -22.63 -0.11 8.11
CA ARG A 321 -22.37 -0.09 6.66
C ARG A 321 -23.52 0.45 5.81
N ASN A 322 -24.75 0.44 6.31
CA ASN A 322 -25.94 0.90 5.59
C ASN A 322 -26.26 2.38 5.84
N ASP A 323 -25.61 3.02 6.81
CA ASP A 323 -25.91 4.40 7.21
C ASP A 323 -25.21 5.44 6.30
N TYR A 324 -24.32 5.00 5.41
CA TYR A 324 -23.64 5.86 4.44
C TYR A 324 -23.44 5.15 3.10
N VAL A 325 -23.15 5.92 2.06
CA VAL A 325 -22.93 5.41 0.70
C VAL A 325 -21.55 4.77 0.59
N SER A 326 -20.50 5.57 0.87
CA SER A 326 -19.09 5.17 0.73
C SER A 326 -18.22 6.00 1.64
N CYS A 327 -17.04 5.48 1.97
CA CYS A 327 -15.93 6.25 2.55
C CYS A 327 -14.73 6.18 1.59
N ILE A 328 -14.14 7.32 1.32
CA ILE A 328 -12.94 7.45 0.49
C ILE A 328 -11.78 7.89 1.37
N SER A 329 -10.66 7.16 1.34
CA SER A 329 -9.44 7.53 2.05
C SER A 329 -8.20 7.22 1.21
N VAL A 330 -7.04 7.72 1.65
CA VAL A 330 -5.78 7.12 1.18
C VAL A 330 -5.68 5.70 1.74
N ASN A 331 -4.97 4.82 1.04
CA ASN A 331 -4.57 3.53 1.62
C ASN A 331 -3.53 3.77 2.73
N GLU A 332 -3.99 3.87 3.97
CA GLU A 332 -3.14 4.23 5.12
C GLU A 332 -2.16 3.13 5.49
N ARG A 333 -2.51 1.88 5.28
CA ARG A 333 -1.58 0.75 5.47
C ARG A 333 -0.42 0.82 4.51
N GLU A 334 -0.69 1.11 3.24
CA GLU A 334 0.34 1.29 2.21
C GLU A 334 1.16 2.56 2.49
N ASN A 335 0.51 3.64 2.92
CA ASN A 335 1.16 4.90 3.29
C ASN A 335 2.19 4.72 4.41
N GLY A 336 1.82 4.02 5.48
CA GLY A 336 2.73 3.65 6.57
C GLY A 336 3.83 2.70 6.12
N THR A 337 3.48 1.65 5.37
CA THR A 337 4.46 0.68 4.84
C THR A 337 5.51 1.36 3.96
N ASN A 338 5.12 2.29 3.10
CA ASN A 338 6.04 3.05 2.24
C ASN A 338 7.02 3.85 3.09
N THR A 339 6.53 4.57 4.12
CA THR A 339 7.39 5.38 4.99
C THR A 339 8.34 4.50 5.80
N GLY A 340 7.86 3.40 6.37
CA GLY A 340 8.71 2.44 7.08
C GLY A 340 9.75 1.79 6.18
N ARG A 341 9.40 1.44 4.93
CA ARG A 341 10.34 0.90 3.95
C ARG A 341 11.43 1.92 3.58
N MET A 342 11.08 3.19 3.39
CA MET A 342 12.07 4.24 3.14
C MET A 342 13.07 4.38 4.29
N ILE A 343 12.63 4.30 5.54
CA ILE A 343 13.51 4.27 6.72
C ILE A 343 14.42 3.03 6.66
N GLY A 344 13.84 1.87 6.38
CA GLY A 344 14.55 0.60 6.28
C GLY A 344 15.67 0.65 5.25
N GLU A 345 15.35 1.09 4.03
CA GLU A 345 16.32 1.24 2.93
C GLU A 345 17.42 2.28 3.24
N TYR A 346 17.08 3.37 3.90
CA TYR A 346 18.04 4.39 4.32
C TYR A 346 19.06 3.87 5.34
N LEU A 347 18.65 2.96 6.20
CA LEU A 347 19.47 2.43 7.31
C LEU A 347 19.99 1.00 7.07
N LYS A 348 19.72 0.38 5.93
CA LYS A 348 20.04 -1.04 5.66
C LYS A 348 21.50 -1.42 5.84
N ASP A 349 22.42 -0.49 5.52
CA ASP A 349 23.86 -0.73 5.59
C ASP A 349 24.44 -0.50 7.00
N LYS A 350 23.63 -0.11 7.98
CA LYS A 350 24.03 0.04 9.39
C LYS A 350 23.89 -1.31 10.10
N ALA A 351 24.92 -1.73 10.81
CA ALA A 351 24.88 -3.00 11.57
C ALA A 351 23.80 -2.98 12.67
N HIS A 352 23.64 -1.83 13.32
CA HIS A 352 22.61 -1.57 14.32
C HIS A 352 22.14 -0.11 14.15
N ALA A 353 20.90 0.06 13.80
CA ALA A 353 20.29 1.37 13.63
C ALA A 353 19.17 1.60 14.65
N LYS A 354 19.03 2.83 15.13
CA LYS A 354 18.01 3.24 16.10
C LYS A 354 17.08 4.27 15.51
N VAL A 355 15.78 4.02 15.65
CA VAL A 355 14.70 4.87 15.11
C VAL A 355 13.75 5.27 16.22
N GLY A 356 13.35 6.55 16.23
CA GLY A 356 12.31 7.09 17.09
C GLY A 356 11.00 7.28 16.32
N PHE A 357 9.87 7.03 16.97
CA PHE A 357 8.53 7.26 16.45
C PHE A 357 7.84 8.38 17.21
N ILE A 358 7.48 9.46 16.52
CA ILE A 358 6.66 10.55 17.03
C ILE A 358 5.29 10.47 16.36
N ILE A 359 4.30 10.01 17.10
CA ILE A 359 3.00 9.62 16.56
C ILE A 359 1.86 10.45 17.14
N HIS A 360 0.71 10.43 16.48
CA HIS A 360 -0.50 11.01 17.06
C HIS A 360 -1.00 10.17 18.23
N GLY A 361 -1.23 10.80 19.36
CA GLY A 361 -1.71 10.13 20.58
C GLY A 361 -3.22 9.94 20.64
N ALA A 362 -3.99 10.58 19.74
CA ALA A 362 -5.41 10.37 19.62
C ALA A 362 -5.73 9.19 18.71
N MET A 363 -6.86 8.52 18.99
CA MET A 363 -7.29 7.30 18.26
C MET A 363 -8.05 7.66 16.98
N PHE A 364 -7.34 8.23 15.99
CA PHE A 364 -7.90 8.35 14.63
C PHE A 364 -7.52 7.13 13.80
N TYR A 365 -8.50 6.49 13.18
CA TYR A 365 -8.31 5.26 12.41
C TYR A 365 -7.16 5.37 11.40
N GLY A 366 -7.20 6.39 10.53
CA GLY A 366 -6.21 6.56 9.47
C GLY A 366 -4.77 6.71 9.99
N THR A 367 -4.52 7.62 10.94
CA THR A 367 -3.18 7.82 11.51
C THR A 367 -2.70 6.60 12.28
N THR A 368 -3.61 5.92 13.01
CA THR A 368 -3.28 4.71 13.77
C THR A 368 -2.82 3.57 12.84
N GLU A 369 -3.56 3.33 11.74
CA GLU A 369 -3.18 2.31 10.75
C GLU A 369 -1.82 2.64 10.11
N ARG A 370 -1.62 3.89 9.70
CA ARG A 370 -0.37 4.37 9.11
C ARG A 370 0.82 4.14 10.02
N ASP A 371 0.73 4.61 11.27
CA ASP A 371 1.81 4.52 12.25
C ASP A 371 2.15 3.04 12.57
N ASN A 372 1.13 2.20 12.73
CA ASN A 372 1.29 0.78 13.01
C ASN A 372 1.95 0.02 11.84
N TYR A 373 1.59 0.34 10.59
CA TYR A 373 2.17 -0.32 9.42
C TYR A 373 3.59 0.15 9.12
N ALA A 374 3.94 1.41 9.43
CA ALA A 374 5.33 1.88 9.39
C ALA A 374 6.20 1.13 10.41
N GLU A 375 5.70 0.92 11.62
CA GLU A 375 6.37 0.12 12.64
C GLU A 375 6.48 -1.36 12.25
N LYS A 376 5.38 -1.94 11.76
CA LYS A 376 5.29 -3.36 11.35
C LYS A 376 6.36 -3.70 10.31
N ILE A 377 6.45 -2.96 9.22
CA ILE A 377 7.40 -3.26 8.14
C ILE A 377 8.86 -3.16 8.61
N LEU A 378 9.18 -2.22 9.50
CA LEU A 378 10.52 -2.13 10.08
C LEU A 378 10.86 -3.38 10.91
N ARG A 379 9.95 -3.82 11.78
CA ARG A 379 10.16 -5.01 12.63
C ARG A 379 10.28 -6.30 11.83
N GLU A 380 9.50 -6.44 10.76
CA GLU A 380 9.43 -7.68 9.98
C GLU A 380 10.53 -7.80 8.93
N SER A 381 10.93 -6.68 8.29
CA SER A 381 11.81 -6.71 7.12
C SER A 381 13.21 -6.15 7.36
N TYR A 382 13.44 -5.45 8.48
CA TYR A 382 14.71 -4.79 8.76
C TYR A 382 15.21 -5.13 10.18
N PRO A 383 15.69 -6.35 10.42
CA PRO A 383 16.07 -6.83 11.76
C PRO A 383 17.28 -6.10 12.37
N ASN A 384 18.02 -5.35 11.57
CA ASN A 384 19.11 -4.48 12.02
C ASN A 384 18.63 -3.14 12.61
N ILE A 385 17.31 -2.85 12.55
CA ILE A 385 16.72 -1.60 13.04
C ILE A 385 15.97 -1.84 14.35
N GLU A 386 16.34 -1.09 15.39
CA GLU A 386 15.66 -1.05 16.66
C GLU A 386 14.76 0.19 16.74
N ILE A 387 13.48 0.00 17.03
CA ILE A 387 12.59 1.11 17.40
C ILE A 387 12.79 1.38 18.88
N THR A 388 13.66 2.34 19.17
CA THR A 388 14.15 2.63 20.53
C THR A 388 13.12 3.41 21.36
N ALA A 389 12.33 4.28 20.73
CA ALA A 389 11.34 5.11 21.40
C ALA A 389 10.09 5.32 20.53
N ARG A 390 8.92 5.31 21.18
CA ARG A 390 7.62 5.63 20.56
C ARG A 390 6.87 6.56 21.51
N LYS A 391 6.74 7.83 21.14
CA LYS A 391 6.08 8.87 21.96
C LYS A 391 4.94 9.53 21.18
N GLY A 392 3.81 9.77 21.85
CA GLY A 392 2.63 10.41 21.28
C GLY A 392 2.54 11.89 21.63
N PHE A 393 1.94 12.68 20.72
CA PHE A 393 1.43 14.03 21.01
C PHE A 393 -0.09 14.04 20.76
N ILE A 394 -0.83 14.90 21.48
CA ILE A 394 -2.27 15.13 21.24
C ILE A 394 -2.44 16.48 20.52
N GLN A 395 -1.84 17.53 21.05
CA GLN A 395 -1.78 18.84 20.39
C GLN A 395 -0.51 18.91 19.56
N ILE A 396 -0.64 19.38 18.32
CA ILE A 396 0.47 19.40 17.33
C ILE A 396 1.70 20.12 17.90
N GLU A 397 1.49 21.23 18.63
CA GLU A 397 2.54 22.04 19.23
C GLU A 397 3.45 21.25 20.17
N ASN A 398 2.92 20.19 20.79
CA ASN A 398 3.68 19.34 21.70
C ASN A 398 4.71 18.46 20.97
N ALA A 399 4.60 18.28 19.64
CA ALA A 399 5.56 17.50 18.85
C ALA A 399 7.00 18.06 18.99
N TYR A 400 7.16 19.37 19.12
CA TYR A 400 8.46 20.00 19.40
C TYR A 400 9.07 19.46 20.71
N LYS A 401 8.30 19.50 21.79
CA LYS A 401 8.76 19.05 23.12
C LYS A 401 9.01 17.53 23.12
N VAL A 402 8.12 16.75 22.52
CA VAL A 402 8.26 15.28 22.40
C VAL A 402 9.56 14.93 21.69
N CYS A 403 9.91 15.65 20.61
CA CYS A 403 11.16 15.44 19.89
C CYS A 403 12.38 15.79 20.75
N LEU A 404 12.37 16.94 21.45
CA LEU A 404 13.45 17.33 22.34
C LEU A 404 13.73 16.26 23.41
N GLU A 405 12.69 15.80 24.08
CA GLU A 405 12.78 14.77 25.12
C GLU A 405 13.29 13.46 24.54
N MET A 406 12.73 13.00 23.41
CA MET A 406 13.12 11.74 22.79
C MET A 406 14.59 11.72 22.40
N VAL A 407 15.08 12.77 21.73
CA VAL A 407 16.47 12.84 21.26
C VAL A 407 17.45 13.06 22.42
N THR A 408 17.03 13.71 23.50
CA THR A 408 17.85 13.87 24.71
C THR A 408 17.98 12.54 25.47
N GLU A 409 16.90 11.80 25.60
CA GLU A 409 16.88 10.48 26.26
C GLU A 409 17.59 9.39 25.44
N HIS A 410 17.52 9.50 24.10
CA HIS A 410 18.08 8.54 23.15
C HIS A 410 19.00 9.26 22.14
N PRO A 411 20.20 9.70 22.53
CA PRO A 411 21.08 10.52 21.68
C PRO A 411 21.65 9.77 20.47
N ASP A 412 21.53 8.47 20.42
CA ASP A 412 21.99 7.59 19.36
C ASP A 412 20.93 7.25 18.30
N ILE A 413 19.74 7.88 18.37
CA ILE A 413 18.74 7.83 17.29
C ILE A 413 19.32 8.40 15.99
N GLN A 414 19.11 7.69 14.88
CA GLN A 414 19.63 8.03 13.55
C GLN A 414 18.54 8.47 12.57
N ALA A 415 17.29 8.08 12.82
CA ALA A 415 16.14 8.53 12.05
C ALA A 415 14.89 8.66 12.92
N LEU A 416 13.99 9.55 12.50
CA LEU A 416 12.67 9.75 13.10
C LEU A 416 11.58 9.46 12.06
N TYR A 417 10.61 8.65 12.46
CA TYR A 417 9.29 8.59 11.84
C TYR A 417 8.37 9.60 12.52
N ILE A 418 7.63 10.40 11.73
CA ILE A 418 6.67 11.37 12.24
C ILE A 418 5.39 11.27 11.43
N SER A 419 4.24 11.17 12.09
CA SER A 419 2.95 10.79 11.48
C SER A 419 2.51 11.64 10.29
N TRP A 420 2.79 12.96 10.26
CA TRP A 420 2.51 13.85 9.12
C TRP A 420 3.36 15.15 9.14
N ASP A 421 3.15 16.03 8.16
CA ASP A 421 3.94 17.24 7.86
C ASP A 421 4.07 18.22 9.04
N ARG A 422 2.97 18.67 9.62
CA ARG A 422 3.00 19.72 10.66
C ARG A 422 3.79 19.35 11.91
N PRO A 423 3.58 18.19 12.56
CA PRO A 423 4.45 17.74 13.65
C PRO A 423 5.90 17.48 13.20
N ALA A 424 6.12 17.09 11.92
CA ALA A 424 7.46 16.91 11.40
C ALA A 424 8.24 18.22 11.34
N LEU A 425 7.63 19.32 10.91
CA LEU A 425 8.25 20.64 10.93
C LEU A 425 8.64 21.08 12.34
N LEU A 426 7.79 20.80 13.33
CA LEU A 426 8.09 21.10 14.74
C LEU A 426 9.21 20.22 15.29
N ALA A 427 9.25 18.95 14.93
CA ALA A 427 10.35 18.06 15.28
C ALA A 427 11.67 18.49 14.62
N ILE A 428 11.67 18.90 13.36
CA ILE A 428 12.85 19.44 12.67
C ILE A 428 13.34 20.72 13.38
N LYS A 429 12.42 21.59 13.80
CA LYS A 429 12.79 22.77 14.60
C LYS A 429 13.48 22.38 15.93
N ALA A 430 13.03 21.31 16.58
CA ALA A 430 13.67 20.77 17.78
C ALA A 430 15.07 20.22 17.46
N LEU A 431 15.23 19.48 16.37
CA LEU A 431 16.52 18.97 15.91
C LEU A 431 17.51 20.11 15.62
N LYS A 432 17.06 21.17 14.94
CA LYS A 432 17.86 22.38 14.70
C LYS A 432 18.30 23.04 16.01
N THR A 433 17.43 23.10 17.00
CA THR A 433 17.74 23.65 18.35
C THR A 433 18.80 22.81 19.08
N LEU A 434 18.78 21.47 18.88
CA LEU A 434 19.75 20.54 19.46
C LEU A 434 21.02 20.39 18.64
N ASN A 435 21.16 21.09 17.50
CA ASN A 435 22.22 20.90 16.50
C ASN A 435 22.34 19.43 15.99
N ARG A 436 21.22 18.69 15.94
CA ARG A 436 21.15 17.31 15.47
C ARG A 436 20.72 17.24 14.01
N THR A 437 21.55 17.78 13.13
CA THR A 437 21.37 17.74 11.67
C THR A 437 21.69 16.37 11.04
N ASP A 438 22.24 15.47 11.85
CA ASP A 438 22.58 14.09 11.51
C ASP A 438 21.38 13.14 11.53
N ILE A 439 20.28 13.51 12.17
CA ILE A 439 19.06 12.68 12.28
C ILE A 439 18.19 12.87 11.04
N ALA A 440 17.96 11.78 10.30
CA ALA A 440 17.07 11.77 9.15
C ALA A 440 15.59 11.79 9.57
N VAL A 441 14.75 12.57 8.88
CA VAL A 441 13.32 12.63 9.14
C VAL A 441 12.55 11.98 7.98
N PHE A 442 11.57 11.15 8.34
CA PHE A 442 10.60 10.55 7.43
C PHE A 442 9.20 10.84 7.91
N THR A 443 8.32 11.25 7.00
CA THR A 443 6.98 11.69 7.35
C THR A 443 5.97 11.36 6.26
N THR A 444 4.76 11.84 6.40
CA THR A 444 3.74 11.81 5.35
C THR A 444 3.28 13.22 5.01
N ASP A 445 2.61 13.34 3.89
CA ASP A 445 2.11 14.57 3.28
C ASP A 445 3.20 15.54 2.80
N LEU A 446 2.95 16.13 1.66
CA LEU A 446 3.83 17.07 1.01
C LEU A 446 3.20 18.46 1.01
N ASP A 447 3.92 19.44 1.55
CA ASP A 447 3.62 20.85 1.39
C ASP A 447 4.90 21.63 1.06
N PHE A 448 4.78 22.96 0.97
CA PHE A 448 5.90 23.83 0.63
C PHE A 448 7.01 23.78 1.67
N GLU A 449 6.64 23.80 2.95
CA GLU A 449 7.60 23.83 4.07
C GLU A 449 8.34 22.50 4.22
N ILE A 450 7.65 21.37 4.04
CA ILE A 450 8.28 20.03 4.02
C ILE A 450 9.21 19.88 2.80
N ALA A 451 8.81 20.40 1.63
CA ALA A 451 9.67 20.41 0.45
C ALA A 451 10.96 21.23 0.68
N GLN A 452 10.87 22.37 1.40
CA GLN A 452 12.06 23.11 1.82
C GLN A 452 12.97 22.30 2.74
N GLU A 453 12.42 21.62 3.73
CA GLU A 453 13.19 20.79 4.66
C GLU A 453 13.78 19.55 3.95
N MET A 454 13.13 19.04 2.90
CA MET A 454 13.68 18.00 2.04
C MET A 454 14.91 18.51 1.26
N ASN A 455 14.82 19.70 0.65
CA ASN A 455 15.95 20.33 -0.04
C ASN A 455 17.11 20.68 0.91
N GLN A 456 16.82 21.00 2.19
CA GLN A 456 17.83 21.22 3.23
C GLN A 456 18.44 19.91 3.75
N GLY A 457 17.89 18.77 3.37
CA GLY A 457 18.38 17.45 3.71
C GLY A 457 17.94 16.90 5.06
N PHE A 458 16.96 17.50 5.75
CA PHE A 458 16.34 16.93 6.94
C PHE A 458 15.35 15.81 6.58
N VAL A 459 14.41 16.07 5.66
CA VAL A 459 13.45 15.08 5.19
C VAL A 459 14.09 14.24 4.08
N LYS A 460 14.29 12.95 4.34
CA LYS A 460 14.94 12.01 3.40
C LYS A 460 13.94 11.29 2.49
N GLY A 461 12.68 11.25 2.90
CA GLY A 461 11.60 10.67 2.12
C GLY A 461 10.27 10.86 2.83
N LEU A 462 9.21 10.83 2.06
CA LEU A 462 7.85 10.86 2.57
C LEU A 462 6.91 10.06 1.66
N SER A 463 5.82 9.57 2.25
CA SER A 463 4.71 9.01 1.50
C SER A 463 3.55 9.98 1.63
N THR A 464 3.02 10.48 0.52
CA THR A 464 1.99 11.51 0.55
C THR A 464 0.66 11.02 0.02
N GLN A 465 -0.40 11.56 0.56
CA GLN A 465 -1.74 11.41 0.02
C GLN A 465 -1.84 12.09 -1.35
N ARG A 466 -2.90 11.75 -2.07
CA ARG A 466 -3.26 12.37 -3.36
C ARG A 466 -4.62 13.05 -3.22
N PRO A 467 -4.69 14.21 -2.56
CA PRO A 467 -5.95 14.81 -2.14
C PRO A 467 -6.84 15.22 -3.32
N TYR A 468 -6.29 15.64 -4.44
CA TYR A 468 -7.08 15.89 -5.65
C TYR A 468 -7.77 14.62 -6.17
N ASP A 469 -7.06 13.49 -6.22
CA ASP A 469 -7.63 12.22 -6.67
C ASP A 469 -8.66 11.66 -5.67
N GLN A 470 -8.45 11.88 -4.38
CA GLN A 470 -9.46 11.55 -3.35
C GLN A 470 -10.71 12.41 -3.53
N GLY A 471 -10.55 13.70 -3.81
CA GLY A 471 -11.64 14.62 -4.13
C GLY A 471 -12.45 14.17 -5.36
N LYS A 472 -11.76 13.73 -6.41
CA LYS A 472 -12.43 13.17 -7.60
C LYS A 472 -13.15 11.86 -7.26
N ALA A 473 -12.52 10.98 -6.51
CA ALA A 473 -13.11 9.69 -6.15
C ALA A 473 -14.38 9.84 -5.29
N VAL A 474 -14.37 10.76 -4.32
CA VAL A 474 -15.57 11.03 -3.50
C VAL A 474 -16.70 11.65 -4.32
N ALA A 475 -16.38 12.56 -5.23
CA ALA A 475 -17.34 13.16 -6.15
C ALA A 475 -17.96 12.11 -7.11
N LEU A 476 -17.14 11.21 -7.64
CA LEU A 476 -17.60 10.12 -8.50
C LEU A 476 -18.48 9.12 -7.73
N ALA A 477 -18.15 8.82 -6.47
CA ALA A 477 -18.98 8.00 -5.60
C ALA A 477 -20.35 8.66 -5.33
N VAL A 478 -20.37 9.97 -5.08
CA VAL A 478 -21.62 10.77 -5.00
C VAL A 478 -22.39 10.65 -6.31
N ALA A 479 -21.79 11.01 -7.44
CA ALA A 479 -22.46 10.98 -8.74
C ALA A 479 -23.05 9.58 -9.04
N LYS A 480 -22.29 8.51 -8.78
CA LYS A 480 -22.76 7.14 -8.96
C LYS A 480 -23.94 6.83 -8.07
N SER A 481 -23.92 7.27 -6.81
CA SER A 481 -25.00 7.01 -5.85
C SER A 481 -26.33 7.68 -6.21
N LEU A 482 -26.30 8.77 -6.96
CA LEU A 482 -27.51 9.48 -7.39
C LEU A 482 -28.29 8.74 -8.49
N VAL A 483 -27.64 7.80 -9.19
CA VAL A 483 -28.23 7.07 -10.32
C VAL A 483 -28.14 5.55 -10.18
N SER A 484 -27.47 5.04 -9.16
CA SER A 484 -27.25 3.60 -8.94
C SER A 484 -26.98 3.32 -7.47
N ASP A 485 -27.42 2.18 -6.96
CA ASP A 485 -27.10 1.73 -5.60
C ASP A 485 -25.78 0.94 -5.52
N ASN A 486 -25.13 0.69 -6.66
CA ASN A 486 -23.88 -0.08 -6.73
C ASN A 486 -22.65 0.82 -6.56
N VAL A 487 -22.43 1.30 -5.34
CA VAL A 487 -21.25 2.06 -4.96
C VAL A 487 -20.45 1.26 -3.94
N PRO A 488 -19.14 1.05 -4.15
CA PRO A 488 -18.29 0.39 -3.16
C PRO A 488 -18.29 1.12 -1.82
N LYS A 489 -18.31 0.36 -0.72
CA LYS A 489 -18.40 0.94 0.63
C LYS A 489 -17.11 1.63 1.09
N TYR A 490 -15.96 1.18 0.58
CA TYR A 490 -14.68 1.81 0.88
C TYR A 490 -13.79 1.88 -0.36
N ILE A 491 -13.25 3.06 -0.63
CA ILE A 491 -12.39 3.34 -1.79
C ILE A 491 -11.04 3.82 -1.28
N GLY A 492 -9.99 3.05 -1.56
CA GLY A 492 -8.61 3.34 -1.18
C GLY A 492 -7.84 3.99 -2.33
N VAL A 493 -7.44 5.24 -2.15
CA VAL A 493 -6.55 5.94 -3.10
C VAL A 493 -5.11 5.62 -2.76
N GLN A 494 -4.31 5.23 -3.75
CA GLN A 494 -2.90 4.91 -3.52
C GLN A 494 -2.10 6.15 -3.11
N PRO A 495 -1.23 6.06 -2.07
CA PRO A 495 -0.30 7.11 -1.71
C PRO A 495 0.79 7.27 -2.79
N TYR A 496 1.54 8.36 -2.70
CA TYR A 496 2.64 8.68 -3.60
C TYR A 496 3.95 8.77 -2.81
N VAL A 497 4.96 7.96 -3.18
CA VAL A 497 6.29 8.00 -2.55
C VAL A 497 7.12 9.13 -3.15
N VAL A 498 7.72 9.94 -2.29
CA VAL A 498 8.55 11.10 -2.68
C VAL A 498 9.92 11.00 -2.03
N HIS A 499 10.95 10.98 -2.87
CA HIS A 499 12.34 11.19 -2.49
C HIS A 499 12.83 12.53 -3.03
N GLU A 500 13.88 13.09 -2.44
CA GLU A 500 14.46 14.38 -2.84
C GLU A 500 14.64 14.51 -4.36
N LYS A 501 15.23 13.50 -5.01
CA LYS A 501 15.47 13.50 -6.48
C LYS A 501 14.18 13.50 -7.32
N GLN A 502 13.06 13.17 -6.73
CA GLN A 502 11.75 13.07 -7.39
C GLN A 502 10.85 14.25 -7.05
N LEU A 503 11.27 15.16 -6.17
CA LEU A 503 10.44 16.25 -5.65
C LEU A 503 9.78 17.07 -6.76
N LYS A 504 10.53 17.47 -7.79
CA LYS A 504 10.00 18.25 -8.93
C LYS A 504 8.87 17.52 -9.67
N ARG A 505 9.02 16.22 -9.88
CA ARG A 505 7.98 15.40 -10.52
C ARG A 505 6.79 15.21 -9.59
N ALA A 506 7.04 14.85 -8.34
CA ALA A 506 6.00 14.65 -7.34
C ALA A 506 5.16 15.90 -7.14
N TRP A 507 5.80 17.08 -7.06
CA TRP A 507 5.11 18.35 -6.96
C TRP A 507 4.12 18.56 -8.10
N LYS A 508 4.59 18.38 -9.35
CA LYS A 508 3.74 18.51 -10.54
C LYS A 508 2.58 17.50 -10.54
N ASP A 509 2.84 16.26 -10.13
CA ASP A 509 1.84 15.19 -10.15
C ASP A 509 0.77 15.36 -9.05
N ILE A 510 1.11 16.03 -7.93
CA ILE A 510 0.22 16.23 -6.78
C ILE A 510 -0.51 17.56 -6.84
N PHE A 511 0.22 18.65 -7.13
CA PHE A 511 -0.32 20.02 -7.12
C PHE A 511 -0.77 20.50 -8.50
N PHE A 512 -0.41 19.78 -9.59
CA PHE A 512 -0.68 20.17 -10.99
C PHE A 512 -0.04 21.51 -11.40
N GLU A 513 1.02 21.89 -10.70
CA GLU A 513 1.77 23.14 -10.87
C GLU A 513 3.27 22.85 -11.01
N ALA A 514 4.01 23.81 -11.56
CA ALA A 514 5.46 23.72 -11.55
C ALA A 514 5.99 23.85 -10.10
N LEU A 515 7.13 23.20 -9.83
CA LEU A 515 7.80 23.39 -8.55
C LEU A 515 8.15 24.88 -8.38
N PRO A 516 7.84 25.51 -7.23
CA PRO A 516 8.20 26.91 -6.96
C PRO A 516 9.71 27.19 -7.13
N GLU A 517 10.05 28.40 -7.61
CA GLU A 517 11.46 28.77 -7.81
C GLU A 517 12.29 28.68 -6.53
N GLU A 518 11.69 29.01 -5.38
CA GLU A 518 12.30 28.91 -4.06
C GLU A 518 12.70 27.47 -3.67
N LEU A 519 12.11 26.49 -4.33
CA LEU A 519 12.42 25.06 -4.17
C LEU A 519 13.33 24.50 -5.27
N GLY A 520 13.86 25.36 -6.16
CA GLY A 520 14.74 24.98 -7.26
C GLY A 520 13.95 24.55 -8.52
N GLY A 521 12.82 25.16 -8.74
CA GLY A 521 11.93 24.97 -9.89
C GLY A 521 12.50 25.40 -11.22
#